data_2c8f409c1ed793b38c6dff79d7c36971
#
_entry.id   2c8f409c1ed793b38c6dff79d7c36971
#
_cell.length_a   1.000
_cell.length_b   1.000
_cell.length_c   1.000
_cell.angle_alpha   90.00
_cell.angle_beta   90.00
_cell.angle_gamma   90.00
#
_symmetry.space_group_name_H-M   'P 1'
#
loop_
_entity.id
_entity.type
_entity.pdbx_description
1 polymer ?
#
loop_
_entity_poly.entity_id
_entity_poly.type
_entity_poly.pdbx_seq_one_letter_code
_entity_poly.pdbx_strand_id
1 'polypeptide(L)'
;MNRYTAAAEFDLKLGIDGFRFSDLFDALKLKELAERFYAEVAEKEPVLHTALAKYIAARGEGFERKVESKILTDAAPFLSDFVGKLFNIDREKGELSRTILTQNPVWKFKFFVQRRAGKKYKPEQLSELNESQLCSAVTQLRNTAFNDTLIHDEELSIAEMTCRLLDAEEAFTHISSDGGEVHEADESVAATIQKITAAYEKLKDEVFGKLFSQYVIEENATGDLLTVRAALRVIEAWAAAAFASKSKKWYSFKVPHALDYQNLVHLIHPKPQLHNIMRGGEDILRKRDGFKLTDDRGTMRDALYEIDYCMICHEREKDACRTGLHEKDGSAHRNPLGIKTEGCPLDERISEMHLLKKQGDAIGSLALVTIDNPMCAGTGHRICNDCMKGCIFQKQEPVNIPLAETASLTDVLKLPYGFEIYSLLTRWNPLNAQRPYTLPYNGKNIMVVGLGPAGYTLSHYLLNEGFGVIGIDGLKIEPLPTEWTGDHGKSCPKPIKDIDEITENLDERILSGFG
;
A
#
# COMPACT_ATOMS: atom_id res chain seq x y z
N MET A 1 11.66 -26.26 -28.61
CA MET A 1 13.07 -26.65 -28.37
C MET A 1 13.64 -25.67 -27.37
N ASN A 2 13.86 -26.11 -26.13
CA ASN A 2 14.36 -25.22 -25.08
C ASN A 2 15.68 -24.59 -25.53
N ARG A 3 15.77 -23.25 -25.63
CA ARG A 3 16.96 -22.56 -26.18
C ARG A 3 18.15 -22.55 -25.21
N TYR A 4 17.92 -22.94 -23.97
CA TYR A 4 18.93 -22.96 -22.93
C TYR A 4 19.34 -24.41 -22.63
N THR A 5 20.36 -24.89 -23.31
CA THR A 5 20.88 -26.26 -23.14
C THR A 5 22.07 -26.33 -22.16
N ALA A 6 22.40 -25.26 -21.48
CA ALA A 6 23.62 -25.23 -20.71
C ALA A 6 23.45 -24.76 -19.26
N ALA A 7 24.22 -25.40 -18.44
CA ALA A 7 24.54 -25.16 -17.04
C ALA A 7 23.37 -25.40 -16.06
N ALA A 8 23.16 -26.68 -15.77
CA ALA A 8 22.32 -27.16 -14.67
C ALA A 8 22.69 -26.56 -13.27
N GLU A 9 23.77 -25.81 -13.20
CA GLU A 9 24.31 -25.27 -11.95
C GLU A 9 23.45 -24.15 -11.37
N PHE A 10 22.75 -23.37 -12.20
CA PHE A 10 21.88 -22.27 -11.76
C PHE A 10 20.39 -22.49 -12.07
N ASP A 11 20.02 -23.65 -12.61
CA ASP A 11 18.64 -23.92 -13.01
C ASP A 11 17.80 -24.38 -11.82
N LEU A 12 17.31 -23.41 -11.02
CA LEU A 12 16.51 -23.64 -9.84
C LEU A 12 15.25 -24.46 -10.17
N LYS A 13 15.03 -25.55 -9.42
CA LYS A 13 13.76 -26.27 -9.47
C LYS A 13 12.68 -25.43 -8.78
N LEU A 14 11.62 -25.12 -9.51
CA LEU A 14 10.48 -24.38 -8.97
C LEU A 14 9.51 -25.30 -8.18
N GLY A 15 8.64 -24.71 -7.40
CA GLY A 15 7.68 -25.41 -6.54
C GLY A 15 6.48 -26.01 -7.27
N ILE A 16 6.35 -25.79 -8.58
CA ILE A 16 5.34 -26.41 -9.44
C ILE A 16 6.02 -27.51 -10.26
N ASP A 17 5.52 -28.74 -10.15
CA ASP A 17 6.11 -29.88 -10.83
C ASP A 17 6.15 -29.70 -12.36
N GLY A 18 7.31 -30.02 -12.92
CA GLY A 18 7.57 -29.87 -14.35
C GLY A 18 8.10 -28.51 -14.77
N PHE A 19 8.32 -27.58 -13.82
CA PHE A 19 8.89 -26.27 -14.08
C PHE A 19 10.23 -26.05 -13.38
N ARG A 20 11.14 -25.42 -14.13
CA ARG A 20 12.42 -24.90 -13.66
C ARG A 20 12.53 -23.41 -13.98
N PHE A 21 13.46 -22.73 -13.35
CA PHE A 21 13.66 -21.29 -13.58
C PHE A 21 13.92 -20.93 -15.03
N SER A 22 14.68 -21.76 -15.75
CA SER A 22 14.92 -21.61 -17.19
C SER A 22 13.63 -21.63 -18.03
N ASP A 23 12.59 -22.34 -17.59
CA ASP A 23 11.31 -22.42 -18.30
C ASP A 23 10.55 -21.08 -18.29
N LEU A 24 10.85 -20.20 -17.30
CA LEU A 24 10.24 -18.88 -17.23
C LEU A 24 10.70 -17.93 -18.35
N PHE A 25 11.69 -18.32 -19.15
CA PHE A 25 12.18 -17.58 -20.33
C PHE A 25 11.72 -18.19 -21.65
N ASP A 26 10.86 -19.21 -21.60
CA ASP A 26 10.29 -19.85 -22.79
C ASP A 26 8.79 -19.50 -22.90
N ALA A 27 8.40 -18.84 -24.02
CA ALA A 27 7.03 -18.39 -24.23
C ALA A 27 5.99 -19.54 -24.24
N LEU A 28 6.37 -20.74 -24.70
CA LEU A 28 5.48 -21.90 -24.70
C LEU A 28 5.30 -22.46 -23.28
N LYS A 29 6.37 -22.42 -22.48
CA LYS A 29 6.31 -22.79 -21.07
C LYS A 29 5.51 -21.78 -20.25
N LEU A 30 5.61 -20.48 -20.53
CA LEU A 30 4.77 -19.46 -19.90
C LEU A 30 3.28 -19.66 -20.23
N LYS A 31 2.96 -20.09 -21.47
CA LYS A 31 1.60 -20.48 -21.81
C LYS A 31 1.12 -21.68 -20.97
N GLU A 32 1.93 -22.75 -20.89
CA GLU A 32 1.64 -23.92 -20.07
C GLU A 32 1.44 -23.54 -18.59
N LEU A 33 2.26 -22.63 -18.07
CA LEU A 33 2.15 -22.11 -16.70
C LEU A 33 0.81 -21.37 -16.48
N ALA A 34 0.35 -20.58 -17.46
CA ALA A 34 -0.96 -19.93 -17.39
C ALA A 34 -2.12 -20.94 -17.42
N GLU A 35 -2.02 -21.99 -18.23
CA GLU A 35 -3.00 -23.08 -18.28
C GLU A 35 -3.07 -23.82 -16.93
N ARG A 36 -1.93 -24.03 -16.25
CA ARG A 36 -1.88 -24.59 -14.88
C ARG A 36 -2.56 -23.71 -13.86
N PHE A 37 -2.32 -22.40 -13.93
CA PHE A 37 -2.99 -21.43 -13.05
C PHE A 37 -4.52 -21.50 -13.24
N TYR A 38 -5.02 -21.43 -14.46
CA TYR A 38 -6.46 -21.49 -14.73
C TYR A 38 -7.07 -22.82 -14.27
N ALA A 39 -6.36 -23.94 -14.42
CA ALA A 39 -6.80 -25.25 -13.92
C ALA A 39 -6.92 -25.25 -12.39
N GLU A 40 -5.97 -24.66 -11.68
CA GLU A 40 -6.02 -24.56 -10.21
C GLU A 40 -7.22 -23.68 -9.76
N VAL A 41 -7.49 -22.58 -10.44
CA VAL A 41 -8.67 -21.74 -10.16
C VAL A 41 -9.97 -22.51 -10.46
N ALA A 42 -10.00 -23.30 -11.55
CA ALA A 42 -11.17 -24.09 -11.90
C ALA A 42 -11.50 -25.17 -10.84
N GLU A 43 -10.47 -25.77 -10.24
CA GLU A 43 -10.62 -26.78 -9.20
C GLU A 43 -11.13 -26.17 -7.88
N LYS A 44 -10.58 -25.00 -7.48
CA LYS A 44 -10.87 -24.38 -6.19
C LYS A 44 -12.15 -23.54 -6.21
N GLU A 45 -12.34 -22.76 -7.28
CA GLU A 45 -13.44 -21.79 -7.41
C GLU A 45 -14.03 -21.80 -8.84
N PRO A 46 -14.86 -22.79 -9.20
CA PRO A 46 -15.39 -22.97 -10.56
C PRO A 46 -16.18 -21.77 -11.08
N VAL A 47 -16.86 -21.03 -10.19
CA VAL A 47 -17.65 -19.83 -10.57
C VAL A 47 -16.72 -18.70 -10.99
N LEU A 48 -15.69 -18.46 -10.20
CA LEU A 48 -14.65 -17.46 -10.50
C LEU A 48 -13.91 -17.81 -11.79
N HIS A 49 -13.52 -19.09 -11.95
CA HIS A 49 -12.89 -19.57 -13.19
C HIS A 49 -13.75 -19.26 -14.42
N THR A 50 -15.07 -19.54 -14.35
CA THR A 50 -15.97 -19.29 -15.46
C THR A 50 -16.03 -17.79 -15.81
N ALA A 51 -16.07 -16.91 -14.81
CA ALA A 51 -16.05 -15.46 -15.01
C ALA A 51 -14.71 -14.98 -15.60
N LEU A 52 -13.59 -15.43 -15.03
CA LEU A 52 -12.25 -15.12 -15.49
C LEU A 52 -12.01 -15.61 -16.93
N ALA A 53 -12.43 -16.83 -17.25
CA ALA A 53 -12.28 -17.38 -18.60
C ALA A 53 -13.06 -16.55 -19.64
N LYS A 54 -14.27 -16.10 -19.32
CA LYS A 54 -15.03 -15.18 -20.19
C LYS A 54 -14.34 -13.84 -20.36
N TYR A 55 -13.80 -13.28 -19.26
CA TYR A 55 -13.09 -12.01 -19.28
C TYR A 55 -11.83 -12.08 -20.16
N ILE A 56 -11.04 -13.15 -20.01
CA ILE A 56 -9.83 -13.39 -20.83
C ILE A 56 -10.19 -13.62 -22.29
N ALA A 57 -11.22 -14.45 -22.59
CA ALA A 57 -11.65 -14.73 -23.96
C ALA A 57 -12.14 -13.46 -24.69
N ALA A 58 -12.77 -12.55 -23.98
CA ALA A 58 -13.23 -11.26 -24.50
C ALA A 58 -12.12 -10.18 -24.50
N ARG A 59 -10.90 -10.50 -24.08
CA ARG A 59 -9.79 -9.54 -23.92
C ARG A 59 -10.15 -8.34 -23.04
N GLY A 60 -11.01 -8.55 -22.04
CA GLY A 60 -11.52 -7.49 -21.17
C GLY A 60 -12.59 -6.60 -21.78
N GLU A 61 -12.94 -6.79 -23.05
CA GLU A 61 -13.93 -5.95 -23.73
C GLU A 61 -15.37 -6.30 -23.33
N GLY A 62 -16.23 -5.28 -23.22
CA GLY A 62 -17.65 -5.46 -22.96
C GLY A 62 -18.04 -5.75 -21.50
N PHE A 63 -17.09 -5.66 -20.57
CA PHE A 63 -17.37 -5.80 -19.14
C PHE A 63 -17.61 -4.42 -18.50
N GLU A 64 -18.61 -4.35 -17.62
CA GLU A 64 -18.74 -3.22 -16.73
C GLU A 64 -17.56 -3.19 -15.74
N ARG A 65 -17.03 -2.01 -15.45
CA ARG A 65 -15.83 -1.83 -14.58
C ARG A 65 -15.97 -2.52 -13.22
N LYS A 66 -17.14 -2.47 -12.60
CA LYS A 66 -17.40 -3.12 -11.32
C LYS A 66 -17.32 -4.65 -11.41
N VAL A 67 -17.77 -5.22 -12.52
CA VAL A 67 -17.68 -6.67 -12.77
C VAL A 67 -16.23 -7.07 -13.05
N GLU A 68 -15.54 -6.30 -13.89
CA GLU A 68 -14.11 -6.48 -14.13
C GLU A 68 -13.30 -6.41 -12.83
N SER A 69 -13.50 -5.36 -12.04
CA SER A 69 -12.85 -5.15 -10.76
C SER A 69 -13.04 -6.35 -9.82
N LYS A 70 -14.29 -6.83 -9.70
CA LYS A 70 -14.59 -7.99 -8.86
C LYS A 70 -13.89 -9.25 -9.35
N ILE A 71 -13.91 -9.53 -10.66
CA ILE A 71 -13.20 -10.71 -11.22
C ILE A 71 -11.71 -10.65 -10.87
N LEU A 72 -11.09 -9.49 -11.07
CA LEU A 72 -9.65 -9.33 -10.87
C LEU A 72 -9.26 -9.37 -9.38
N THR A 73 -10.00 -8.70 -8.51
CA THR A 73 -9.73 -8.71 -7.06
C THR A 73 -10.00 -10.07 -6.42
N ASP A 74 -10.98 -10.83 -6.92
CA ASP A 74 -11.24 -12.19 -6.47
C ASP A 74 -10.17 -13.18 -6.99
N ALA A 75 -9.62 -12.94 -8.19
CA ALA A 75 -8.63 -13.84 -8.80
C ALA A 75 -7.16 -13.56 -8.37
N ALA A 76 -6.85 -12.32 -7.99
CA ALA A 76 -5.50 -11.92 -7.62
C ALA A 76 -4.92 -12.70 -6.43
N PRO A 77 -5.67 -13.03 -5.36
CA PRO A 77 -5.17 -13.88 -4.28
C PRO A 77 -4.77 -15.30 -4.74
N PHE A 78 -5.49 -15.87 -5.71
CA PHE A 78 -5.11 -17.16 -6.30
C PHE A 78 -3.80 -17.06 -7.07
N LEU A 79 -3.58 -15.95 -7.79
CA LEU A 79 -2.31 -15.71 -8.46
C LEU A 79 -1.18 -15.50 -7.46
N SER A 80 -1.43 -14.77 -6.38
CA SER A 80 -0.49 -14.58 -5.28
C SER A 80 -0.07 -15.92 -4.65
N ASP A 81 -1.03 -16.81 -4.38
CA ASP A 81 -0.77 -18.14 -3.86
C ASP A 81 -0.01 -19.01 -4.87
N PHE A 82 -0.38 -18.95 -6.13
CA PHE A 82 0.28 -19.69 -7.20
C PHE A 82 1.75 -19.28 -7.35
N VAL A 83 2.03 -17.98 -7.35
CA VAL A 83 3.40 -17.43 -7.41
C VAL A 83 4.18 -17.77 -6.13
N GLY A 84 3.53 -17.71 -4.95
CA GLY A 84 4.12 -18.15 -3.69
C GLY A 84 4.61 -19.59 -3.75
N LYS A 85 3.78 -20.51 -4.23
CA LYS A 85 4.15 -21.92 -4.47
C LYS A 85 5.25 -22.05 -5.52
N LEU A 86 5.15 -21.30 -6.63
CA LEU A 86 6.11 -21.37 -7.72
C LEU A 86 7.53 -21.13 -7.25
N PHE A 87 7.73 -20.11 -6.38
CA PHE A 87 9.04 -19.75 -5.83
C PHE A 87 9.32 -20.34 -4.45
N ASN A 88 8.42 -21.14 -3.87
CA ASN A 88 8.52 -21.73 -2.52
C ASN A 88 8.69 -20.67 -1.42
N ILE A 89 7.90 -19.59 -1.45
CA ILE A 89 7.98 -18.45 -0.52
C ILE A 89 6.68 -18.22 0.27
N ASP A 90 5.84 -19.24 0.41
CA ASP A 90 4.55 -19.11 1.11
C ASP A 90 4.70 -18.59 2.54
N ARG A 91 5.77 -18.99 3.24
CA ARG A 91 6.08 -18.53 4.59
C ARG A 91 6.39 -17.03 4.60
N GLU A 92 7.33 -16.58 3.77
CA GLU A 92 7.78 -15.19 3.70
C GLU A 92 6.66 -14.26 3.22
N LYS A 93 5.86 -14.72 2.24
CA LYS A 93 4.63 -14.04 1.80
C LYS A 93 3.65 -13.89 2.98
N GLY A 94 3.42 -14.93 3.76
CA GLY A 94 2.56 -14.89 4.93
C GLY A 94 3.10 -14.00 6.06
N GLU A 95 4.42 -13.92 6.25
CA GLU A 95 5.06 -13.00 7.18
C GLU A 95 4.89 -11.54 6.75
N LEU A 96 5.08 -11.25 5.47
CA LEU A 96 4.84 -9.91 4.90
C LEU A 96 3.38 -9.50 5.06
N SER A 97 2.43 -10.37 4.70
CA SER A 97 1.00 -10.12 4.87
C SER A 97 0.65 -9.78 6.33
N ARG A 98 1.14 -10.57 7.28
CA ARG A 98 0.96 -10.29 8.71
C ARG A 98 1.55 -8.93 9.10
N THR A 99 2.74 -8.59 8.60
CA THR A 99 3.39 -7.30 8.87
C THR A 99 2.54 -6.13 8.38
N ILE A 100 1.93 -6.23 7.21
CA ILE A 100 0.99 -5.23 6.67
C ILE A 100 -0.24 -5.14 7.57
N LEU A 101 -0.86 -6.27 7.90
CA LEU A 101 -2.09 -6.31 8.67
C LEU A 101 -1.92 -5.87 10.14
N THR A 102 -0.73 -6.03 10.72
CA THR A 102 -0.41 -5.50 12.06
C THR A 102 -0.51 -3.99 12.14
N GLN A 103 -0.56 -3.26 11.03
CA GLN A 103 -0.77 -1.82 11.00
C GLN A 103 -2.25 -1.41 11.14
N ASN A 104 -3.18 -2.34 10.97
CA ASN A 104 -4.63 -2.05 10.99
C ASN A 104 -5.12 -1.32 12.25
N PRO A 105 -4.62 -1.60 13.47
CA PRO A 105 -5.01 -0.85 14.66
C PRO A 105 -4.79 0.67 14.53
N VAL A 106 -3.74 1.11 13.82
CA VAL A 106 -3.46 2.55 13.63
C VAL A 106 -4.63 3.24 12.91
N TRP A 107 -5.26 2.58 11.93
CA TRP A 107 -6.38 3.13 11.16
C TRP A 107 -7.68 3.14 11.97
N LYS A 108 -7.95 2.10 12.73
CA LYS A 108 -9.07 2.09 13.68
C LYS A 108 -8.90 3.20 14.74
N PHE A 109 -7.69 3.37 15.26
CA PHE A 109 -7.36 4.42 16.22
C PHE A 109 -7.47 5.82 15.60
N LYS A 110 -7.05 6.02 14.36
CA LYS A 110 -7.29 7.28 13.61
C LYS A 110 -8.76 7.63 13.55
N PHE A 111 -9.60 6.64 13.27
CA PHE A 111 -11.05 6.84 13.25
C PHE A 111 -11.59 7.23 14.63
N PHE A 112 -11.11 6.58 15.69
CA PHE A 112 -11.42 6.94 17.06
C PHE A 112 -10.99 8.37 17.40
N VAL A 113 -9.77 8.77 17.08
CA VAL A 113 -9.25 10.13 17.31
C VAL A 113 -10.10 11.17 16.59
N GLN A 114 -10.36 10.99 15.30
CA GLN A 114 -11.01 12.03 14.47
C GLN A 114 -12.53 12.06 14.60
N ARG A 115 -13.19 10.93 14.84
CA ARG A 115 -14.64 10.82 14.83
C ARG A 115 -15.28 10.77 16.22
N ARG A 116 -14.56 10.21 17.19
CA ARG A 116 -15.05 10.09 18.57
C ARG A 116 -14.39 11.15 19.45
N ALA A 117 -13.09 11.10 19.69
CA ALA A 117 -12.38 12.02 20.57
C ALA A 117 -12.46 13.49 20.11
N GLY A 118 -12.10 13.76 18.86
CA GLY A 118 -12.04 15.12 18.30
C GLY A 118 -13.39 15.83 18.14
N LYS A 119 -14.51 15.10 18.29
CA LYS A 119 -15.86 15.67 18.21
C LYS A 119 -16.57 15.77 19.56
N LYS A 120 -16.03 15.15 20.59
CA LYS A 120 -16.70 15.01 21.87
C LYS A 120 -16.66 16.27 22.73
N TYR A 121 -15.55 17.00 22.66
CA TYR A 121 -15.29 18.14 23.54
C TYR A 121 -15.49 19.46 22.80
N LYS A 122 -16.15 20.40 23.46
CA LYS A 122 -16.24 21.80 22.98
C LYS A 122 -14.90 22.52 23.21
N PRO A 123 -14.60 23.61 22.50
CA PRO A 123 -13.34 24.34 22.65
C PRO A 123 -13.02 24.76 24.09
N GLU A 124 -14.05 25.14 24.88
CA GLU A 124 -13.92 25.53 26.27
C GLU A 124 -13.45 24.36 27.13
N GLN A 125 -14.05 23.19 26.93
CA GLN A 125 -13.71 21.94 27.64
C GLN A 125 -12.29 21.45 27.28
N LEU A 126 -11.88 21.62 26.01
CA LEU A 126 -10.52 21.25 25.57
C LEU A 126 -9.44 22.05 26.30
N SER A 127 -9.71 23.35 26.60
CA SER A 127 -8.76 24.20 27.35
C SER A 127 -8.57 23.79 28.81
N GLU A 128 -9.51 23.04 29.35
CA GLU A 128 -9.45 22.53 30.74
C GLU A 128 -8.68 21.20 30.84
N LEU A 129 -8.47 20.50 29.72
CA LEU A 129 -7.76 19.23 29.69
C LEU A 129 -6.25 19.43 29.85
N ASN A 130 -5.68 18.76 30.82
CA ASN A 130 -4.23 18.73 31.02
C ASN A 130 -3.62 17.57 30.19
N GLU A 131 -3.15 17.89 28.96
CA GLU A 131 -2.61 16.90 28.02
C GLU A 131 -1.46 16.08 28.64
N SER A 132 -0.55 16.70 29.37
CA SER A 132 0.60 16.01 29.98
C SER A 132 0.16 14.99 31.03
N GLN A 133 -0.82 15.36 31.87
CA GLN A 133 -1.40 14.47 32.87
C GLN A 133 -2.13 13.29 32.20
N LEU A 134 -2.92 13.57 31.18
CA LEU A 134 -3.64 12.55 30.40
C LEU A 134 -2.68 11.60 29.65
N CYS A 135 -1.61 12.13 29.08
CA CYS A 135 -0.55 11.33 28.45
C CYS A 135 0.11 10.39 29.46
N SER A 136 0.38 10.88 30.67
CA SER A 136 0.91 10.04 31.76
C SER A 136 -0.06 8.91 32.12
N ALA A 137 -1.34 9.20 32.24
CA ALA A 137 -2.37 8.20 32.54
C ALA A 137 -2.47 7.12 31.47
N VAL A 138 -2.49 7.50 30.19
CA VAL A 138 -2.52 6.56 29.06
C VAL A 138 -1.27 5.67 29.06
N THR A 139 -0.10 6.27 29.33
CA THR A 139 1.17 5.53 29.42
C THR A 139 1.16 4.55 30.60
N GLN A 140 0.64 4.95 31.76
CA GLN A 140 0.48 4.07 32.93
C GLN A 140 -0.44 2.89 32.63
N LEU A 141 -1.60 3.13 32.01
CA LEU A 141 -2.54 2.08 31.59
C LEU A 141 -1.87 1.10 30.64
N ARG A 142 -1.23 1.60 29.57
CA ARG A 142 -0.53 0.79 28.58
C ARG A 142 0.53 -0.10 29.23
N ASN A 143 1.40 0.48 30.04
CA ASN A 143 2.53 -0.22 30.64
C ASN A 143 2.10 -1.27 31.67
N THR A 144 0.92 -1.11 32.28
CA THR A 144 0.44 -1.98 33.35
C THR A 144 -0.52 -3.06 32.86
N ALA A 145 -1.50 -2.68 32.03
CA ALA A 145 -2.54 -3.59 31.55
C ALA A 145 -2.22 -4.22 30.19
N PHE A 146 -1.45 -3.52 29.35
CA PHE A 146 -1.19 -3.90 27.96
C PHE A 146 0.31 -3.96 27.65
N ASN A 147 1.09 -4.47 28.59
CA ASN A 147 2.54 -4.63 28.45
C ASN A 147 2.94 -5.64 27.37
N ASP A 148 2.03 -6.50 26.95
CA ASP A 148 2.16 -7.39 25.79
C ASP A 148 2.13 -6.65 24.44
N THR A 149 1.62 -5.40 24.43
CA THR A 149 1.64 -4.52 23.24
C THR A 149 2.83 -3.54 23.24
N LEU A 150 3.73 -3.65 24.20
CA LEU A 150 4.93 -2.81 24.27
C LEU A 150 5.91 -3.20 23.18
N ILE A 151 5.83 -2.49 22.08
CA ILE A 151 6.74 -2.52 20.96
C ILE A 151 7.46 -1.18 20.86
N HIS A 152 8.52 -1.09 20.06
CA HIS A 152 9.24 0.17 19.85
C HIS A 152 8.42 1.26 19.15
N ASP A 153 7.21 0.94 18.71
CA ASP A 153 6.25 1.81 18.05
C ASP A 153 5.15 2.23 19.03
N GLU A 154 5.28 3.44 19.58
CA GLU A 154 4.33 3.97 20.56
C GLU A 154 2.92 4.15 19.96
N GLU A 155 2.81 4.62 18.71
CA GLU A 155 1.53 4.81 18.05
C GLU A 155 0.78 3.49 17.90
N LEU A 156 1.44 2.46 17.37
CA LEU A 156 0.84 1.15 17.18
C LEU A 156 0.45 0.50 18.51
N SER A 157 1.29 0.62 19.52
CA SER A 157 1.03 0.09 20.87
C SER A 157 -0.23 0.69 21.51
N ILE A 158 -0.40 2.02 21.42
CA ILE A 158 -1.60 2.69 21.94
C ILE A 158 -2.82 2.38 21.06
N ALA A 159 -2.63 2.28 19.75
CA ALA A 159 -3.69 1.89 18.83
C ALA A 159 -4.23 0.49 19.13
N GLU A 160 -3.35 -0.50 19.33
CA GLU A 160 -3.76 -1.87 19.72
C GLU A 160 -4.51 -1.90 21.05
N MET A 161 -3.99 -1.22 22.07
CA MET A 161 -4.68 -1.08 23.35
C MET A 161 -6.09 -0.53 23.17
N THR A 162 -6.22 0.57 22.41
CA THR A 162 -7.50 1.22 22.15
C THR A 162 -8.46 0.31 21.39
N CYS A 163 -7.97 -0.43 20.38
CA CYS A 163 -8.78 -1.38 19.62
C CYS A 163 -9.34 -2.50 20.50
N ARG A 164 -8.53 -3.09 21.38
CA ARG A 164 -9.00 -4.11 22.33
C ARG A 164 -10.11 -3.59 23.25
N LEU A 165 -10.01 -2.33 23.67
CA LEU A 165 -11.06 -1.68 24.47
C LEU A 165 -12.33 -1.39 23.65
N LEU A 166 -12.20 -1.00 22.39
CA LEU A 166 -13.33 -0.77 21.49
C LEU A 166 -14.05 -2.08 21.16
N ASP A 167 -13.30 -3.13 20.86
CA ASP A 167 -13.86 -4.46 20.60
C ASP A 167 -14.62 -4.99 21.86
N ALA A 168 -14.08 -4.73 23.07
CA ALA A 168 -14.78 -5.05 24.32
C ALA A 168 -16.05 -4.19 24.52
N GLU A 169 -16.02 -2.89 24.25
CA GLU A 169 -17.21 -2.02 24.32
C GLU A 169 -18.31 -2.50 23.36
N GLU A 170 -17.94 -2.88 22.14
CA GLU A 170 -18.86 -3.37 21.09
C GLU A 170 -19.52 -4.68 21.51
N ALA A 171 -18.76 -5.63 22.06
CA ALA A 171 -19.30 -6.89 22.55
C ALA A 171 -20.43 -6.71 23.58
N PHE A 172 -20.29 -5.75 24.50
CA PHE A 172 -21.34 -5.46 25.50
C PHE A 172 -22.52 -4.68 24.94
N THR A 173 -22.35 -3.87 23.89
CA THR A 173 -23.46 -3.10 23.31
C THR A 173 -24.37 -3.96 22.44
N HIS A 174 -23.84 -4.96 21.73
CA HIS A 174 -24.64 -5.91 20.97
C HIS A 174 -25.50 -6.82 21.87
N ILE A 175 -24.99 -7.26 23.02
CA ILE A 175 -25.71 -8.08 23.98
C ILE A 175 -26.94 -7.32 24.53
N SER A 176 -26.83 -6.00 24.72
CA SER A 176 -27.92 -5.16 25.24
C SER A 176 -29.06 -4.91 24.24
N SER A 177 -28.83 -5.05 22.94
CA SER A 177 -29.83 -4.78 21.88
C SER A 177 -30.72 -5.99 21.56
N ASP A 178 -30.26 -7.21 21.79
CA ASP A 178 -30.95 -8.44 21.37
C ASP A 178 -31.75 -9.14 22.49
N GLY A 179 -31.75 -8.62 23.73
CA GLY A 179 -32.51 -9.17 24.86
C GLY A 179 -32.13 -10.62 25.23
N GLY A 180 -30.98 -11.10 24.74
CA GLY A 180 -30.43 -12.43 25.00
C GLY A 180 -29.61 -12.49 26.29
N GLU A 181 -29.62 -13.65 26.92
CA GLU A 181 -28.71 -13.97 28.01
C GLU A 181 -27.26 -13.77 27.56
N VAL A 182 -26.45 -13.25 28.48
CA VAL A 182 -25.00 -13.04 28.29
C VAL A 182 -24.39 -14.38 27.85
N HIS A 183 -24.23 -14.59 26.55
CA HIS A 183 -23.29 -15.58 26.06
C HIS A 183 -21.92 -15.19 26.58
N GLU A 184 -21.17 -16.17 27.09
CA GLU A 184 -19.81 -15.99 27.64
C GLU A 184 -19.04 -15.00 26.75
N ALA A 185 -18.64 -13.88 27.35
CA ALA A 185 -17.80 -12.90 26.66
C ALA A 185 -16.58 -13.64 26.14
N ASP A 186 -16.26 -13.42 24.85
CA ASP A 186 -15.07 -13.99 24.20
C ASP A 186 -13.89 -13.91 25.18
N GLU A 187 -13.11 -14.98 25.32
CA GLU A 187 -11.96 -15.05 26.26
C GLU A 187 -11.08 -13.80 26.19
N SER A 188 -10.97 -13.20 25.01
CA SER A 188 -10.19 -11.98 24.79
C SER A 188 -10.81 -10.74 25.46
N VAL A 189 -12.14 -10.63 25.47
CA VAL A 189 -12.89 -9.55 26.13
C VAL A 189 -12.77 -9.66 27.65
N ALA A 190 -12.98 -10.87 28.19
CA ALA A 190 -12.84 -11.15 29.61
C ALA A 190 -11.40 -10.86 30.12
N ALA A 191 -10.39 -11.28 29.34
CA ALA A 191 -8.98 -11.00 29.64
C ALA A 191 -8.69 -9.48 29.62
N THR A 192 -9.29 -8.73 28.70
CA THR A 192 -9.13 -7.27 28.63
C THR A 192 -9.69 -6.59 29.88
N ILE A 193 -10.87 -6.99 30.33
CA ILE A 193 -11.51 -6.46 31.56
C ILE A 193 -10.66 -6.76 32.79
N GLN A 194 -10.19 -7.99 32.94
CA GLN A 194 -9.32 -8.39 34.04
C GLN A 194 -8.03 -7.56 34.06
N LYS A 195 -7.43 -7.30 32.91
CA LYS A 195 -6.23 -6.45 32.81
C LYS A 195 -6.50 -5.02 33.25
N ILE A 196 -7.62 -4.42 32.86
CA ILE A 196 -7.99 -3.06 33.27
C ILE A 196 -8.23 -3.01 34.79
N THR A 197 -9.00 -3.95 35.33
CA THR A 197 -9.30 -4.03 36.76
C THR A 197 -8.02 -4.19 37.58
N ALA A 198 -7.14 -5.09 37.19
CA ALA A 198 -5.85 -5.28 37.85
C ALA A 198 -4.94 -4.04 37.75
N ALA A 199 -4.98 -3.33 36.59
CA ALA A 199 -4.23 -2.09 36.43
C ALA A 199 -4.79 -0.98 37.34
N TYR A 200 -6.09 -0.86 37.44
CA TYR A 200 -6.72 0.10 38.36
C TYR A 200 -6.30 -0.13 39.81
N GLU A 201 -6.35 -1.37 40.31
CA GLU A 201 -5.92 -1.70 41.68
C GLU A 201 -4.44 -1.35 41.95
N LYS A 202 -3.57 -1.51 40.95
CA LYS A 202 -2.16 -1.14 41.06
C LYS A 202 -1.93 0.38 40.99
N LEU A 203 -2.75 1.08 40.24
CA LEU A 203 -2.54 2.49 39.86
C LEU A 203 -3.54 3.44 40.52
N LYS A 204 -4.34 2.98 41.50
CA LYS A 204 -5.44 3.76 42.09
C LYS A 204 -5.01 5.11 42.70
N ASP A 205 -3.80 5.18 43.25
CA ASP A 205 -3.23 6.40 43.83
C ASP A 205 -2.46 7.24 42.80
N GLU A 206 -2.23 6.69 41.60
CA GLU A 206 -1.54 7.31 40.48
C GLU A 206 -2.48 8.15 39.60
N VAL A 207 -1.93 8.78 38.56
CA VAL A 207 -2.69 9.67 37.67
C VAL A 207 -3.81 8.91 36.97
N PHE A 208 -3.52 7.72 36.44
CA PHE A 208 -4.54 6.88 35.77
C PHE A 208 -5.69 6.55 36.72
N GLY A 209 -5.40 6.03 37.90
CA GLY A 209 -6.44 5.60 38.86
C GLY A 209 -7.36 6.74 39.28
N LYS A 210 -6.82 7.94 39.51
CA LYS A 210 -7.61 9.13 39.85
C LYS A 210 -8.56 9.55 38.70
N LEU A 211 -8.06 9.60 37.47
CA LEU A 211 -8.88 9.94 36.29
C LEU A 211 -9.90 8.84 35.97
N PHE A 212 -9.50 7.58 36.08
CA PHE A 212 -10.41 6.45 35.91
C PHE A 212 -11.57 6.50 36.89
N SER A 213 -11.29 6.73 38.19
CA SER A 213 -12.33 6.85 39.24
C SER A 213 -13.28 8.01 38.98
N GLN A 214 -12.77 9.15 38.46
CA GLN A 214 -13.61 10.27 38.08
C GLN A 214 -14.56 9.87 36.94
N TYR A 215 -14.05 9.24 35.89
CA TYR A 215 -14.86 8.83 34.75
C TYR A 215 -15.85 7.70 35.08
N VAL A 216 -15.53 6.81 36.05
CA VAL A 216 -16.50 5.83 36.55
C VAL A 216 -17.74 6.51 37.14
N ILE A 217 -17.58 7.67 37.82
CA ILE A 217 -18.71 8.43 38.38
C ILE A 217 -19.51 9.14 37.28
N GLU A 218 -18.85 9.57 36.23
CA GLU A 218 -19.47 10.36 35.14
C GLU A 218 -20.18 9.48 34.08
N GLU A 219 -19.82 8.19 33.96
CA GLU A 219 -20.39 7.31 32.96
C GLU A 219 -21.73 6.70 33.38
N ASN A 220 -22.69 6.67 32.45
CA ASN A 220 -23.98 6.03 32.65
C ASN A 220 -23.96 4.57 32.15
N ALA A 221 -23.19 3.72 32.84
CA ALA A 221 -23.06 2.30 32.57
C ALA A 221 -22.87 1.54 33.89
N THR A 222 -22.94 0.22 33.86
CA THR A 222 -22.73 -0.64 35.04
C THR A 222 -21.83 -1.83 34.72
N GLY A 223 -21.23 -2.43 35.76
CA GLY A 223 -20.42 -3.64 35.62
C GLY A 223 -19.20 -3.47 34.69
N ASP A 224 -18.93 -4.48 33.88
CA ASP A 224 -17.76 -4.57 33.01
C ASP A 224 -17.75 -3.50 31.91
N LEU A 225 -18.93 -3.16 31.37
CA LEU A 225 -19.07 -2.09 30.38
C LEU A 225 -18.64 -0.73 30.97
N LEU A 226 -18.96 -0.46 32.25
CA LEU A 226 -18.51 0.75 32.94
C LEU A 226 -16.98 0.81 33.01
N THR A 227 -16.35 -0.32 33.37
CA THR A 227 -14.88 -0.45 33.45
C THR A 227 -14.21 -0.13 32.11
N VAL A 228 -14.72 -0.73 31.04
CA VAL A 228 -14.21 -0.50 29.67
C VAL A 228 -14.39 0.95 29.23
N ARG A 229 -15.59 1.52 29.45
CA ARG A 229 -15.87 2.91 29.07
C ARG A 229 -15.05 3.92 29.85
N ALA A 230 -14.86 3.72 31.14
CA ALA A 230 -14.02 4.61 31.94
C ALA A 230 -12.56 4.60 31.46
N ALA A 231 -12.01 3.44 31.10
CA ALA A 231 -10.68 3.36 30.50
C ALA A 231 -10.62 4.06 29.12
N LEU A 232 -11.62 3.84 28.25
CA LEU A 232 -11.72 4.53 26.98
C LEU A 232 -11.82 6.05 27.12
N ARG A 233 -12.52 6.54 28.17
CA ARG A 233 -12.63 7.98 28.46
C ARG A 233 -11.29 8.63 28.75
N VAL A 234 -10.38 7.94 29.46
CA VAL A 234 -9.02 8.45 29.69
C VAL A 234 -8.28 8.64 28.38
N ILE A 235 -8.34 7.62 27.50
CA ILE A 235 -7.69 7.68 26.16
C ILE A 235 -8.35 8.74 25.28
N GLU A 236 -9.68 8.84 25.32
CA GLU A 236 -10.47 9.78 24.53
C GLU A 236 -10.16 11.24 24.91
N ALA A 237 -10.07 11.54 26.22
CA ALA A 237 -9.69 12.88 26.69
C ALA A 237 -8.27 13.24 26.26
N TRP A 238 -7.31 12.31 26.40
CA TRP A 238 -5.95 12.51 25.91
C TRP A 238 -5.91 12.74 24.40
N ALA A 239 -6.57 11.87 23.63
CA ALA A 239 -6.58 11.97 22.17
C ALA A 239 -7.23 13.28 21.71
N ALA A 240 -8.28 13.76 22.37
CA ALA A 240 -8.91 15.04 22.07
C ALA A 240 -7.97 16.24 22.35
N ALA A 241 -7.27 16.24 23.48
CA ALA A 241 -6.30 17.26 23.84
C ALA A 241 -5.12 17.29 22.86
N ALA A 242 -4.53 16.13 22.55
CA ALA A 242 -3.41 16.00 21.62
C ALA A 242 -3.79 16.34 20.18
N PHE A 243 -5.03 16.04 19.76
CA PHE A 243 -5.56 16.41 18.45
C PHE A 243 -5.76 17.92 18.31
N ALA A 244 -6.28 18.57 19.35
CA ALA A 244 -6.49 20.01 19.36
C ALA A 244 -5.17 20.80 19.40
N SER A 245 -4.20 20.36 20.22
CA SER A 245 -2.88 20.97 20.35
C SER A 245 -1.93 20.69 19.18
N LYS A 246 -2.26 19.68 18.32
CA LYS A 246 -1.38 19.15 17.27
C LYS A 246 0.00 18.70 17.77
N SER A 247 0.06 18.24 19.03
CA SER A 247 1.31 17.82 19.70
C SER A 247 1.89 16.52 19.13
N LYS A 248 1.04 15.64 18.59
CA LYS A 248 1.44 14.34 18.03
C LYS A 248 1.52 14.41 16.52
N LYS A 249 2.66 13.99 15.96
CA LYS A 249 2.90 13.86 14.50
C LYS A 249 2.58 12.45 13.98
N TRP A 250 1.72 11.71 14.66
CA TRP A 250 1.34 10.35 14.31
C TRP A 250 0.33 10.32 13.17
N TYR A 251 0.29 9.22 12.45
CA TYR A 251 -0.65 9.04 11.33
C TYR A 251 -2.12 9.06 11.77
N SER A 252 -2.41 8.55 12.96
CA SER A 252 -3.74 8.60 13.57
C SER A 252 -4.23 10.03 13.85
N PHE A 253 -3.33 10.99 14.00
CA PHE A 253 -3.64 12.41 14.22
C PHE A 253 -3.55 13.25 12.94
N LYS A 254 -3.00 12.70 11.85
CA LYS A 254 -2.81 13.41 10.59
C LYS A 254 -4.16 13.67 9.90
N VAL A 255 -4.41 14.94 9.56
CA VAL A 255 -5.58 15.39 8.80
C VAL A 255 -5.08 15.97 7.48
N PRO A 256 -5.73 15.65 6.35
CA PRO A 256 -5.38 16.24 5.07
C PRO A 256 -5.49 17.77 5.10
N HIS A 257 -4.54 18.45 4.49
CA HIS A 257 -4.57 19.91 4.38
C HIS A 257 -5.57 20.35 3.31
N ALA A 258 -6.22 21.48 3.53
CA ALA A 258 -6.96 22.17 2.48
C ALA A 258 -5.99 22.70 1.44
N LEU A 259 -6.28 22.52 0.15
CA LEU A 259 -5.48 23.10 -0.92
C LEU A 259 -5.83 24.58 -1.13
N ASP A 260 -4.83 25.43 -1.09
CA ASP A 260 -4.91 26.80 -1.57
C ASP A 260 -4.28 26.87 -2.96
N TYR A 261 -5.11 26.87 -3.99
CA TYR A 261 -4.66 26.90 -5.39
C TYR A 261 -3.94 28.20 -5.78
N GLN A 262 -4.08 29.26 -5.00
CA GLN A 262 -3.35 30.52 -5.23
C GLN A 262 -1.97 30.50 -4.56
N ASN A 263 -1.76 29.61 -3.59
CA ASN A 263 -0.53 29.53 -2.80
C ASN A 263 -0.12 28.06 -2.56
N LEU A 264 -0.04 27.27 -3.65
CA LEU A 264 0.37 25.84 -3.59
C LEU A 264 1.81 25.68 -3.11
N VAL A 265 2.66 26.68 -3.37
CA VAL A 265 4.03 26.73 -2.86
C VAL A 265 4.13 27.92 -1.93
N HIS A 266 4.41 27.66 -0.65
CA HIS A 266 4.62 28.73 0.33
C HIS A 266 5.92 29.48 0.03
N LEU A 267 5.81 30.67 -0.55
CA LEU A 267 6.93 31.53 -0.89
C LEU A 267 7.05 32.66 0.12
N ILE A 268 8.27 32.93 0.56
CA ILE A 268 8.63 34.09 1.39
C ILE A 268 9.34 35.10 0.51
N HIS A 269 8.95 36.36 0.64
CA HIS A 269 9.63 37.50 0.03
C HIS A 269 10.51 38.22 1.07
N PRO A 270 11.81 37.83 1.17
CA PRO A 270 12.70 38.36 2.22
C PRO A 270 12.92 39.86 2.11
N LYS A 271 12.71 40.42 0.92
CA LYS A 271 12.78 41.86 0.62
C LYS A 271 11.51 42.29 -0.11
N PRO A 272 10.48 42.76 0.60
CA PRO A 272 9.18 43.10 -0.01
C PRO A 272 9.27 44.08 -1.19
N GLN A 273 10.30 44.93 -1.21
CA GLN A 273 10.54 45.89 -2.30
C GLN A 273 11.06 45.26 -3.59
N LEU A 274 11.56 44.02 -3.50
CA LEU A 274 12.13 43.26 -4.61
C LEU A 274 11.30 42.00 -4.85
N HIS A 275 10.17 42.15 -5.53
CA HIS A 275 9.20 41.07 -5.77
C HIS A 275 9.78 39.83 -6.45
N ASN A 276 10.88 39.98 -7.20
CA ASN A 276 11.55 38.87 -7.89
C ASN A 276 12.44 38.05 -6.97
N ILE A 277 12.69 38.48 -5.72
CA ILE A 277 13.46 37.74 -4.75
C ILE A 277 12.49 36.93 -3.90
N MET A 278 12.43 35.63 -4.19
CA MET A 278 11.57 34.65 -3.51
C MET A 278 12.40 33.49 -2.99
N ARG A 279 12.00 32.92 -1.89
CA ARG A 279 12.53 31.63 -1.39
C ARG A 279 11.41 30.81 -0.76
N GLY A 280 11.63 29.52 -0.62
CA GLY A 280 10.74 28.64 0.17
C GLY A 280 10.74 29.04 1.65
N GLY A 281 9.67 28.71 2.37
CA GLY A 281 9.61 28.83 3.82
C GLY A 281 10.67 27.95 4.50
N GLU A 282 11.08 28.31 5.72
CA GLU A 282 12.09 27.53 6.48
C GLU A 282 11.63 26.11 6.75
N ASP A 283 10.33 25.88 6.85
CA ASP A 283 9.67 24.59 7.07
C ASP A 283 9.77 23.64 5.87
N ILE A 284 9.97 24.17 4.66
CA ILE A 284 10.08 23.38 3.42
C ILE A 284 11.49 23.39 2.83
N LEU A 285 12.41 24.15 3.40
CA LEU A 285 13.79 24.15 2.96
C LEU A 285 14.48 22.82 3.32
N ARG A 286 15.00 22.16 2.29
CA ARG A 286 15.83 20.97 2.46
C ARG A 286 17.30 21.35 2.29
N LYS A 287 18.09 20.98 3.28
CA LYS A 287 19.54 21.16 3.19
C LYS A 287 20.12 20.04 2.36
N ARG A 288 20.76 20.40 1.27
CA ARG A 288 21.49 19.42 0.44
C ARG A 288 22.78 19.02 1.14
N ASP A 289 22.98 17.72 1.28
CA ASP A 289 24.19 17.12 1.85
C ASP A 289 24.92 16.32 0.77
N GLY A 290 25.78 16.99 0.02
CA GLY A 290 26.53 16.40 -1.07
C GLY A 290 25.64 15.75 -2.13
N PHE A 291 25.90 14.50 -2.43
CA PHE A 291 25.13 13.69 -3.39
C PHE A 291 24.14 12.72 -2.74
N LYS A 292 23.92 12.83 -1.44
CA LYS A 292 22.92 12.02 -0.75
C LYS A 292 21.52 12.33 -1.24
N LEU A 293 20.61 11.37 -1.06
CA LEU A 293 19.21 11.58 -1.34
C LEU A 293 18.65 12.70 -0.45
N THR A 294 18.03 13.69 -1.07
CA THR A 294 17.42 14.83 -0.36
C THR A 294 15.99 14.55 0.08
N ASP A 295 15.39 13.51 -0.47
CA ASP A 295 14.03 13.09 -0.14
C ASP A 295 14.05 11.85 0.73
N ASP A 296 13.31 11.88 1.82
CA ASP A 296 13.08 10.73 2.65
C ASP A 296 12.29 9.67 1.86
N ARG A 297 12.70 8.41 2.01
CA ARG A 297 11.96 7.30 1.44
C ARG A 297 10.67 7.07 2.23
N GLY A 298 9.56 6.85 1.53
CA GLY A 298 8.31 6.46 2.16
C GLY A 298 8.43 5.11 2.87
N THR A 299 7.84 5.03 4.04
CA THR A 299 7.72 3.79 4.80
C THR A 299 6.48 3.01 4.37
N MET A 300 6.37 1.75 4.80
CA MET A 300 5.13 0.98 4.64
C MET A 300 3.93 1.72 5.24
N ARG A 301 4.09 2.36 6.40
CA ARG A 301 3.02 3.11 7.06
C ARG A 301 2.61 4.36 6.28
N ASP A 302 3.53 5.04 5.59
CA ASP A 302 3.19 6.14 4.69
C ASP A 302 2.27 5.67 3.57
N ALA A 303 2.63 4.57 2.92
CA ALA A 303 1.82 4.01 1.85
C ALA A 303 0.44 3.51 2.34
N LEU A 304 0.41 2.84 3.47
CA LEU A 304 -0.86 2.38 4.07
C LEU A 304 -1.74 3.54 4.54
N TYR A 305 -1.15 4.67 4.95
CA TYR A 305 -1.90 5.88 5.25
C TYR A 305 -2.65 6.39 4.00
N GLU A 306 -1.98 6.45 2.86
CA GLU A 306 -2.60 6.89 1.60
C GLU A 306 -3.72 5.93 1.16
N ILE A 307 -3.51 4.63 1.33
CA ILE A 307 -4.49 3.59 1.02
C ILE A 307 -5.70 3.63 1.96
N ASP A 308 -5.49 3.86 3.26
CA ASP A 308 -6.58 4.04 4.21
C ASP A 308 -7.36 5.34 3.95
N TYR A 309 -6.66 6.38 3.53
CA TYR A 309 -7.26 7.65 3.14
C TYR A 309 -8.08 7.56 1.85
N CYS A 310 -7.76 6.62 0.96
CA CYS A 310 -8.47 6.38 -0.28
C CYS A 310 -9.92 5.94 -0.03
N MET A 311 -10.86 6.52 -0.77
CA MET A 311 -12.28 6.21 -0.67
C MET A 311 -12.70 4.96 -1.44
N ILE A 312 -11.77 4.29 -2.15
CA ILE A 312 -12.07 3.16 -3.05
C ILE A 312 -13.28 3.48 -3.95
N CYS A 313 -13.12 4.48 -4.81
CA CYS A 313 -14.24 5.12 -5.53
C CYS A 313 -14.98 4.18 -6.49
N HIS A 314 -14.34 3.11 -6.97
CA HIS A 314 -14.97 2.14 -7.87
C HIS A 314 -16.19 1.44 -7.22
N GLU A 315 -16.22 1.25 -5.90
CA GLU A 315 -17.39 0.71 -5.18
C GLU A 315 -18.63 1.60 -5.31
N ARG A 316 -18.42 2.87 -5.68
CA ARG A 316 -19.45 3.90 -5.85
C ARG A 316 -19.67 4.26 -7.31
N GLU A 317 -19.24 3.40 -8.24
CA GLU A 317 -19.34 3.61 -9.69
C GLU A 317 -18.63 4.89 -10.17
N LYS A 318 -17.63 5.32 -9.42
CA LYS A 318 -16.78 6.49 -9.73
C LYS A 318 -15.34 6.08 -9.54
N ASP A 319 -14.58 6.19 -10.58
CA ASP A 319 -13.15 5.85 -10.55
C ASP A 319 -12.33 7.01 -11.08
N ALA A 320 -12.47 8.16 -10.38
CA ALA A 320 -11.97 9.43 -10.86
C ALA A 320 -10.45 9.48 -11.04
N CYS A 321 -9.67 8.77 -10.19
CA CYS A 321 -8.23 8.68 -10.36
C CYS A 321 -7.83 7.91 -11.63
N ARG A 322 -8.63 6.93 -12.05
CA ARG A 322 -8.46 6.15 -13.27
C ARG A 322 -8.99 6.91 -14.49
N THR A 323 -10.22 7.42 -14.44
CA THR A 323 -10.95 7.93 -15.61
C THR A 323 -11.08 9.45 -15.68
N GLY A 324 -10.64 10.14 -14.66
CA GLY A 324 -10.78 11.58 -14.52
C GLY A 324 -12.11 12.02 -13.90
N LEU A 325 -12.18 13.30 -13.62
CA LEU A 325 -13.40 13.99 -13.21
C LEU A 325 -14.07 14.61 -14.44
N HIS A 326 -15.38 14.44 -14.55
CA HIS A 326 -16.16 14.91 -15.68
C HIS A 326 -17.29 15.85 -15.24
N GLU A 327 -17.59 16.81 -16.10
CA GLU A 327 -18.76 17.66 -16.00
C GLU A 327 -20.03 16.86 -16.41
N LYS A 328 -21.19 17.45 -16.20
CA LYS A 328 -22.48 16.80 -16.55
C LYS A 328 -22.65 16.51 -18.04
N ASP A 329 -21.95 17.26 -18.89
CA ASP A 329 -21.95 17.10 -20.35
C ASP A 329 -20.90 16.09 -20.85
N GLY A 330 -20.16 15.44 -19.93
CA GLY A 330 -19.11 14.48 -20.23
C GLY A 330 -17.75 15.08 -20.55
N SER A 331 -17.61 16.39 -20.57
CA SER A 331 -16.32 17.04 -20.75
C SER A 331 -15.42 16.89 -19.52
N ALA A 332 -14.11 16.87 -19.71
CA ALA A 332 -13.16 16.80 -18.61
C ALA A 332 -13.26 18.02 -17.70
N HIS A 333 -13.46 17.79 -16.40
CA HIS A 333 -13.43 18.86 -15.39
C HIS A 333 -12.06 19.57 -15.40
N ARG A 334 -12.08 20.86 -15.08
CA ARG A 334 -10.85 21.66 -14.90
C ARG A 334 -10.74 22.13 -13.46
N ASN A 335 -9.55 21.96 -12.89
CA ASN A 335 -9.26 22.49 -11.58
C ASN A 335 -9.16 24.04 -11.61
N PRO A 336 -9.06 24.74 -10.46
CA PRO A 336 -8.95 26.20 -10.41
C PRO A 336 -7.78 26.80 -11.20
N LEU A 337 -6.76 26.01 -11.55
CA LEU A 337 -5.65 26.42 -12.41
C LEU A 337 -5.94 26.20 -13.91
N GLY A 338 -7.14 25.76 -14.27
CA GLY A 338 -7.51 25.47 -15.65
C GLY A 338 -6.96 24.13 -16.19
N ILE A 339 -6.30 23.32 -15.36
CA ILE A 339 -5.73 22.02 -15.74
C ILE A 339 -6.85 20.99 -15.80
N LYS A 340 -6.91 20.24 -16.88
CA LYS A 340 -7.84 19.10 -17.00
C LYS A 340 -7.49 17.98 -16.03
N THR A 341 -8.51 17.39 -15.42
CA THR A 341 -8.40 16.30 -14.45
C THR A 341 -8.79 14.98 -15.11
N GLU A 342 -8.02 14.56 -16.12
CA GLU A 342 -8.35 13.43 -17.01
C GLU A 342 -8.08 12.04 -16.39
N GLY A 343 -7.41 11.97 -15.22
CA GLY A 343 -7.09 10.71 -14.56
C GLY A 343 -5.83 10.04 -15.10
N CYS A 344 -5.68 8.74 -14.81
CA CYS A 344 -4.50 7.97 -15.20
C CYS A 344 -4.46 7.73 -16.73
N PRO A 345 -3.40 8.12 -17.44
CA PRO A 345 -3.30 7.89 -18.89
C PRO A 345 -3.15 6.41 -19.27
N LEU A 346 -2.79 5.55 -18.30
CA LEU A 346 -2.70 4.10 -18.49
C LEU A 346 -4.01 3.38 -18.14
N ASP A 347 -5.05 4.08 -17.71
CA ASP A 347 -6.31 3.50 -17.20
C ASP A 347 -6.07 2.48 -16.07
N GLU A 348 -5.14 2.78 -15.17
CA GLU A 348 -4.63 1.87 -14.14
C GLU A 348 -5.70 1.52 -13.09
N ARG A 349 -5.70 0.26 -12.67
CA ARG A 349 -6.64 -0.32 -11.68
C ARG A 349 -6.26 0.04 -10.25
N ILE A 350 -6.29 1.34 -9.95
CA ILE A 350 -5.78 1.93 -8.70
C ILE A 350 -6.56 1.46 -7.48
N SER A 351 -7.89 1.45 -7.57
CA SER A 351 -8.74 1.05 -6.44
C SER A 351 -8.55 -0.41 -6.07
N GLU A 352 -8.39 -1.27 -7.08
CA GLU A 352 -8.15 -2.70 -6.94
C GLU A 352 -6.79 -2.98 -6.30
N MET A 353 -5.75 -2.30 -6.77
CA MET A 353 -4.41 -2.35 -6.17
C MET A 353 -4.45 -1.97 -4.70
N HIS A 354 -5.12 -0.84 -4.36
CA HIS A 354 -5.27 -0.38 -2.97
C HIS A 354 -6.01 -1.40 -2.11
N LEU A 355 -7.09 -2.00 -2.63
CA LEU A 355 -7.87 -3.00 -1.90
C LEU A 355 -7.02 -4.20 -1.52
N LEU A 356 -6.31 -4.79 -2.49
CA LEU A 356 -5.45 -5.95 -2.25
C LEU A 356 -4.30 -5.64 -1.29
N LYS A 357 -3.67 -4.48 -1.43
CA LYS A 357 -2.62 -4.07 -0.51
C LYS A 357 -3.14 -3.88 0.92
N LYS A 358 -4.33 -3.30 1.08
CA LYS A 358 -4.99 -3.17 2.38
C LYS A 358 -5.32 -4.53 3.02
N GLN A 359 -5.59 -5.53 2.20
CA GLN A 359 -5.82 -6.93 2.62
C GLN A 359 -4.52 -7.70 2.93
N GLY A 360 -3.36 -7.09 2.70
CA GLY A 360 -2.06 -7.72 2.93
C GLY A 360 -1.56 -8.59 1.78
N ASP A 361 -2.22 -8.55 0.62
CA ASP A 361 -1.81 -9.29 -0.57
C ASP A 361 -0.87 -8.44 -1.45
N ALA A 362 0.44 -8.52 -1.15
CA ALA A 362 1.45 -7.74 -1.86
C ALA A 362 1.64 -8.20 -3.31
N ILE A 363 1.68 -9.51 -3.56
CA ILE A 363 1.88 -10.07 -4.92
C ILE A 363 0.65 -9.81 -5.77
N GLY A 364 -0.56 -10.03 -5.24
CA GLY A 364 -1.81 -9.72 -5.94
C GLY A 364 -1.94 -8.24 -6.27
N SER A 365 -1.57 -7.35 -5.33
CA SER A 365 -1.53 -5.91 -5.57
C SER A 365 -0.60 -5.54 -6.72
N LEU A 366 0.65 -6.06 -6.73
CA LEU A 366 1.61 -5.83 -7.81
C LEU A 366 1.15 -6.45 -9.14
N ALA A 367 0.50 -7.61 -9.10
CA ALA A 367 -0.06 -8.22 -10.30
C ALA A 367 -1.07 -7.32 -11.00
N LEU A 368 -1.90 -6.58 -10.25
CA LEU A 368 -2.83 -5.61 -10.84
C LEU A 368 -2.09 -4.38 -11.41
N VAL A 369 -1.07 -3.87 -10.71
CA VAL A 369 -0.23 -2.79 -11.24
C VAL A 369 0.39 -3.19 -12.57
N THR A 370 0.95 -4.39 -12.67
CA THR A 370 1.66 -4.84 -13.89
C THR A 370 0.76 -5.13 -15.09
N ILE A 371 -0.56 -5.20 -14.92
CA ILE A 371 -1.50 -5.26 -16.06
C ILE A 371 -1.39 -3.97 -16.88
N ASP A 372 -1.40 -2.82 -16.22
CA ASP A 372 -1.51 -1.51 -16.86
C ASP A 372 -0.16 -0.78 -16.91
N ASN A 373 0.66 -0.92 -15.86
CA ASN A 373 1.98 -0.31 -15.74
C ASN A 373 3.08 -1.35 -15.42
N PRO A 374 3.41 -2.23 -16.38
CA PRO A 374 4.43 -3.27 -16.17
C PRO A 374 5.82 -2.69 -15.88
N MET A 375 6.08 -1.44 -16.27
CA MET A 375 7.35 -0.75 -16.06
C MET A 375 7.32 0.19 -14.85
N CYS A 376 6.47 -0.08 -13.85
CA CYS A 376 6.30 0.76 -12.65
C CYS A 376 7.61 1.04 -11.90
N ALA A 377 8.60 0.16 -11.96
CA ALA A 377 9.93 0.40 -11.39
C ALA A 377 10.63 1.63 -12.00
N GLY A 378 10.37 1.93 -13.27
CA GLY A 378 10.97 3.05 -13.99
C GLY A 378 10.01 4.23 -14.24
N THR A 379 8.69 3.99 -14.23
CA THR A 379 7.65 4.99 -14.53
C THR A 379 6.84 5.42 -13.31
N GLY A 380 6.95 4.72 -12.18
CA GLY A 380 6.22 5.02 -10.95
C GLY A 380 6.58 6.37 -10.35
N HIS A 381 6.55 6.44 -9.06
CA HIS A 381 6.76 7.63 -8.24
C HIS A 381 7.63 8.74 -8.89
N ARG A 382 7.10 9.97 -9.01
CA ARG A 382 7.75 11.19 -9.56
C ARG A 382 7.81 11.33 -11.09
N ILE A 383 7.43 10.34 -11.87
CA ILE A 383 7.35 10.51 -13.33
C ILE A 383 6.00 11.07 -13.73
N CYS A 384 4.91 10.50 -13.19
CA CYS A 384 3.55 10.92 -13.48
C CYS A 384 2.73 11.00 -12.19
N ASN A 385 1.81 11.97 -12.11
CA ASN A 385 0.85 12.15 -11.01
C ASN A 385 -0.55 12.53 -11.49
N ASP A 386 -0.92 12.18 -12.71
CA ASP A 386 -2.22 12.54 -13.28
C ASP A 386 -3.38 11.86 -12.55
N CYS A 387 -3.18 10.66 -12.03
CA CYS A 387 -4.13 9.99 -11.12
C CYS A 387 -4.43 10.84 -9.86
N MET A 388 -3.42 11.51 -9.29
CA MET A 388 -3.61 12.42 -8.16
C MET A 388 -4.45 13.64 -8.58
N LYS A 389 -4.22 14.20 -9.76
CA LYS A 389 -5.02 15.31 -10.31
C LYS A 389 -6.47 14.89 -10.54
N GLY A 390 -6.71 13.63 -10.93
CA GLY A 390 -8.04 13.05 -11.09
C GLY A 390 -8.72 12.64 -9.76
N CYS A 391 -8.00 12.60 -8.63
CA CYS A 391 -8.56 12.22 -7.35
C CYS A 391 -9.73 13.13 -6.95
N ILE A 392 -10.77 12.54 -6.32
CA ILE A 392 -11.95 13.30 -5.86
C ILE A 392 -11.64 14.34 -4.77
N PHE A 393 -10.48 14.23 -4.12
CA PHE A 393 -10.05 15.15 -3.07
C PHE A 393 -9.43 16.44 -3.64
N GLN A 394 -10.19 17.15 -4.50
CA GLN A 394 -9.74 18.37 -5.17
C GLN A 394 -9.65 19.60 -4.26
N LYS A 395 -10.28 19.57 -3.09
CA LYS A 395 -10.26 20.69 -2.12
C LYS A 395 -9.28 20.48 -0.98
N GLN A 396 -8.62 19.33 -0.98
CA GLN A 396 -7.64 18.92 0.02
C GLN A 396 -6.56 18.06 -0.65
N GLU A 397 -5.56 17.62 0.11
CA GLU A 397 -4.52 16.76 -0.42
C GLU A 397 -5.13 15.54 -1.13
N PRO A 398 -4.79 15.28 -2.40
CA PRO A 398 -5.18 14.05 -3.06
C PRO A 398 -4.43 12.86 -2.46
N VAL A 399 -4.96 11.66 -2.64
CA VAL A 399 -4.24 10.42 -2.30
C VAL A 399 -2.94 10.35 -3.10
N ASN A 400 -1.82 10.08 -2.42
CA ASN A 400 -0.53 9.89 -3.09
C ASN A 400 -0.45 8.47 -3.68
N ILE A 401 -1.15 8.28 -4.80
CA ILE A 401 -1.26 7.02 -5.51
C ILE A 401 0.11 6.51 -5.98
N PRO A 402 1.00 7.35 -6.56
CA PRO A 402 2.33 6.90 -6.97
C PRO A 402 3.16 6.30 -5.82
N LEU A 403 2.99 6.81 -4.59
CA LEU A 403 3.63 6.22 -3.41
C LEU A 403 3.08 4.81 -3.12
N ALA A 404 1.75 4.63 -3.19
CA ALA A 404 1.11 3.34 -2.97
C ALA A 404 1.50 2.29 -4.03
N GLU A 405 1.58 2.70 -5.30
CA GLU A 405 2.04 1.88 -6.42
C GLU A 405 3.49 1.43 -6.21
N THR A 406 4.40 2.37 -5.96
CA THR A 406 5.82 2.07 -5.69
C THR A 406 6.00 1.19 -4.47
N ALA A 407 5.18 1.38 -3.43
CA ALA A 407 5.23 0.54 -2.23
C ALA A 407 4.73 -0.88 -2.51
N SER A 408 3.79 -1.09 -3.46
CA SER A 408 3.37 -2.42 -3.88
C SER A 408 4.52 -3.18 -4.55
N LEU A 409 5.30 -2.50 -5.39
CA LEU A 409 6.53 -3.06 -5.95
C LEU A 409 7.58 -3.34 -4.86
N THR A 410 7.85 -2.36 -3.98
CA THR A 410 8.88 -2.47 -2.94
C THR A 410 8.60 -3.63 -1.98
N ASP A 411 7.35 -3.88 -1.63
CA ASP A 411 6.97 -4.99 -0.78
C ASP A 411 7.30 -6.34 -1.41
N VAL A 412 7.04 -6.50 -2.71
CA VAL A 412 7.39 -7.72 -3.44
C VAL A 412 8.90 -7.87 -3.60
N LEU A 413 9.63 -6.78 -3.90
CA LEU A 413 11.09 -6.81 -4.04
C LEU A 413 11.82 -7.25 -2.76
N LYS A 414 11.21 -7.07 -1.58
CA LYS A 414 11.74 -7.56 -0.29
C LYS A 414 11.54 -9.05 -0.05
N LEU A 415 10.69 -9.71 -0.83
CA LEU A 415 10.52 -11.16 -0.76
C LEU A 415 11.73 -11.87 -1.38
N PRO A 416 12.04 -13.09 -0.94
CA PRO A 416 12.97 -13.93 -1.70
C PRO A 416 12.49 -14.07 -3.15
N TYR A 417 13.40 -13.94 -4.09
CA TYR A 417 13.10 -13.91 -5.52
C TYR A 417 12.16 -12.77 -5.96
N GLY A 418 12.07 -11.69 -5.17
CA GLY A 418 11.14 -10.58 -5.45
C GLY A 418 11.40 -9.92 -6.79
N PHE A 419 12.66 -9.76 -7.20
CA PHE A 419 13.03 -9.29 -8.54
C PHE A 419 12.51 -10.23 -9.63
N GLU A 420 12.66 -11.54 -9.45
CA GLU A 420 12.21 -12.54 -10.43
C GLU A 420 10.68 -12.60 -10.51
N ILE A 421 9.99 -12.43 -9.39
CA ILE A 421 8.53 -12.35 -9.33
C ILE A 421 8.03 -11.11 -10.11
N TYR A 422 8.60 -9.95 -9.86
CA TYR A 422 8.25 -8.73 -10.60
C TYR A 422 8.55 -8.92 -12.10
N SER A 423 9.74 -9.36 -12.45
CA SER A 423 10.14 -9.64 -13.81
C SER A 423 9.21 -10.66 -14.50
N LEU A 424 8.77 -11.70 -13.78
CA LEU A 424 7.79 -12.65 -14.30
C LEU A 424 6.44 -11.98 -14.55
N LEU A 425 5.89 -11.24 -13.58
CA LEU A 425 4.58 -10.58 -13.70
C LEU A 425 4.53 -9.58 -14.87
N THR A 426 5.65 -9.00 -15.30
CA THR A 426 5.69 -8.10 -16.45
C THR A 426 5.57 -8.82 -17.80
N ARG A 427 5.84 -10.11 -17.87
CA ARG A 427 5.80 -10.92 -19.12
C ARG A 427 4.86 -12.12 -19.05
N TRP A 428 4.40 -12.46 -17.86
CA TRP A 428 3.42 -13.50 -17.58
C TRP A 428 2.51 -13.01 -16.44
N ASN A 429 1.30 -12.65 -16.78
CA ASN A 429 0.29 -12.26 -15.82
C ASN A 429 -1.06 -12.78 -16.31
N PRO A 430 -1.52 -13.93 -15.82
CA PRO A 430 -2.76 -14.57 -16.30
C PRO A 430 -4.02 -13.75 -16.01
N LEU A 431 -3.93 -12.66 -15.23
CA LEU A 431 -5.03 -11.70 -15.04
C LEU A 431 -5.08 -10.64 -16.16
N ASN A 432 -4.02 -10.50 -16.94
CA ASN A 432 -4.00 -9.58 -18.09
C ASN A 432 -4.75 -10.18 -19.27
N ALA A 433 -5.99 -9.74 -19.47
CA ALA A 433 -6.85 -10.25 -20.52
C ALA A 433 -6.31 -10.01 -21.95
N GLN A 434 -5.52 -8.96 -22.14
CA GLN A 434 -4.97 -8.63 -23.46
C GLN A 434 -3.70 -9.42 -23.76
N ARG A 435 -2.84 -9.64 -22.75
CA ARG A 435 -1.56 -10.32 -22.88
C ARG A 435 -1.22 -11.12 -21.63
N PRO A 436 -1.82 -12.31 -21.45
CA PRO A 436 -1.55 -13.13 -20.26
C PRO A 436 -0.12 -13.70 -20.20
N TYR A 437 0.55 -13.81 -21.33
CA TYR A 437 1.95 -14.25 -21.46
C TYR A 437 2.57 -13.71 -22.73
N THR A 438 3.90 -13.64 -22.77
CA THR A 438 4.66 -13.17 -23.94
C THR A 438 4.51 -14.13 -25.12
N LEU A 439 4.54 -13.58 -26.34
CA LEU A 439 4.51 -14.37 -27.57
C LEU A 439 5.92 -14.86 -27.96
N PRO A 440 6.01 -16.00 -28.66
CA PRO A 440 7.26 -16.46 -29.24
C PRO A 440 7.86 -15.44 -30.20
N TYR A 441 9.19 -15.41 -30.28
CA TYR A 441 9.88 -14.55 -31.24
C TYR A 441 9.42 -14.80 -32.70
N ASN A 442 9.01 -13.73 -33.35
CA ASN A 442 8.42 -13.78 -34.70
C ASN A 442 9.44 -13.61 -35.85
N GLY A 443 10.74 -13.58 -35.54
CA GLY A 443 11.82 -13.41 -36.53
C GLY A 443 12.09 -11.96 -36.96
N LYS A 444 11.38 -10.97 -36.38
CA LYS A 444 11.54 -9.54 -36.73
C LYS A 444 12.16 -8.76 -35.61
N ASN A 445 13.06 -7.84 -35.95
CA ASN A 445 13.72 -6.94 -35.04
C ASN A 445 13.27 -5.50 -35.28
N ILE A 446 13.08 -4.75 -34.22
CA ILE A 446 12.71 -3.33 -34.22
C ILE A 446 13.80 -2.55 -33.48
N MET A 447 14.25 -1.47 -34.13
CA MET A 447 15.18 -0.54 -33.51
C MET A 447 14.40 0.57 -32.77
N VAL A 448 14.68 0.74 -31.49
CA VAL A 448 14.11 1.81 -30.65
C VAL A 448 15.22 2.80 -30.33
N VAL A 449 15.06 4.04 -30.78
CA VAL A 449 16.02 5.11 -30.57
C VAL A 449 15.53 6.00 -29.41
N GLY A 450 16.30 6.06 -28.33
CA GLY A 450 15.94 6.68 -27.05
C GLY A 450 15.34 5.66 -26.08
N LEU A 451 16.03 5.41 -24.98
CA LEU A 451 15.61 4.47 -23.93
C LEU A 451 15.19 5.16 -22.62
N GLY A 452 14.67 6.39 -22.73
CA GLY A 452 13.92 7.02 -21.65
C GLY A 452 12.59 6.28 -21.37
N PRO A 453 11.71 6.79 -20.49
CA PRO A 453 10.47 6.12 -20.09
C PRO A 453 9.61 5.62 -21.25
N ALA A 454 9.45 6.41 -22.31
CA ALA A 454 8.72 5.99 -23.50
C ALA A 454 9.42 4.85 -24.25
N GLY A 455 10.75 4.95 -24.41
CA GLY A 455 11.53 3.98 -25.19
C GLY A 455 11.62 2.60 -24.51
N TYR A 456 11.93 2.53 -23.22
CA TYR A 456 11.98 1.24 -22.53
C TYR A 456 10.58 0.62 -22.37
N THR A 457 9.54 1.42 -22.16
CA THR A 457 8.16 0.91 -22.10
C THR A 457 7.72 0.36 -23.45
N LEU A 458 7.98 1.08 -24.56
CA LEU A 458 7.72 0.58 -25.92
C LEU A 458 8.49 -0.72 -26.18
N SER A 459 9.77 -0.76 -25.81
CA SER A 459 10.62 -1.95 -25.97
C SER A 459 10.03 -3.15 -25.24
N HIS A 460 9.54 -2.95 -24.01
CA HIS A 460 8.89 -3.98 -23.22
C HIS A 460 7.64 -4.55 -23.94
N TYR A 461 6.75 -3.69 -24.41
CA TYR A 461 5.55 -4.15 -25.13
C TYR A 461 5.91 -4.87 -26.44
N LEU A 462 6.88 -4.37 -27.22
CA LEU A 462 7.35 -5.03 -28.42
C LEU A 462 7.92 -6.42 -28.15
N LEU A 463 8.71 -6.58 -27.08
CA LEU A 463 9.24 -7.87 -26.66
C LEU A 463 8.12 -8.86 -26.31
N ASN A 464 7.09 -8.40 -25.57
CA ASN A 464 5.94 -9.23 -25.23
C ASN A 464 5.09 -9.61 -26.45
N GLU A 465 5.11 -8.81 -27.52
CA GLU A 465 4.48 -9.12 -28.81
C GLU A 465 5.34 -10.04 -29.70
N GLY A 466 6.48 -10.51 -29.19
CA GLY A 466 7.37 -11.44 -29.89
C GLY A 466 8.35 -10.80 -30.89
N PHE A 467 8.54 -9.48 -30.84
CA PHE A 467 9.59 -8.83 -31.60
C PHE A 467 10.94 -8.89 -30.87
N GLY A 468 12.04 -8.93 -31.61
CA GLY A 468 13.34 -8.58 -31.08
C GLY A 468 13.47 -7.06 -31.03
N VAL A 469 14.15 -6.54 -29.99
CA VAL A 469 14.37 -5.09 -29.85
C VAL A 469 15.85 -4.79 -29.80
N ILE A 470 16.25 -3.77 -30.56
CA ILE A 470 17.59 -3.16 -30.51
C ILE A 470 17.40 -1.75 -29.96
N GLY A 471 17.75 -1.54 -28.68
CA GLY A 471 17.66 -0.23 -28.05
C GLY A 471 18.94 0.57 -28.25
N ILE A 472 18.80 1.85 -28.62
CA ILE A 472 19.91 2.80 -28.77
C ILE A 472 19.62 4.05 -27.96
N ASP A 473 20.60 4.50 -27.19
CA ASP A 473 20.51 5.76 -26.44
C ASP A 473 21.79 6.58 -26.58
N GLY A 474 21.72 7.88 -26.28
CA GLY A 474 22.87 8.79 -26.25
C GLY A 474 23.75 8.62 -25.03
N LEU A 475 23.26 7.96 -23.99
CA LEU A 475 24.03 7.62 -22.80
C LEU A 475 24.68 6.24 -22.97
N LYS A 476 25.91 6.10 -22.41
CA LYS A 476 26.55 4.79 -22.35
C LYS A 476 25.79 3.91 -21.36
N ILE A 477 25.20 2.84 -21.85
CA ILE A 477 24.58 1.81 -21.02
C ILE A 477 25.65 0.76 -20.77
N GLU A 478 26.03 0.59 -19.49
CA GLU A 478 26.94 -0.49 -19.10
C GLU A 478 26.19 -1.82 -19.22
N PRO A 479 26.76 -2.82 -19.91
CA PRO A 479 26.12 -4.13 -19.98
C PRO A 479 26.13 -4.77 -18.60
N LEU A 480 24.99 -5.33 -18.21
CA LEU A 480 24.90 -6.14 -17.01
C LEU A 480 25.78 -7.40 -17.16
N PRO A 481 26.33 -7.95 -16.05
CA PRO A 481 27.04 -9.22 -16.06
C PRO A 481 26.23 -10.33 -16.73
N THR A 482 26.89 -11.17 -17.52
CA THR A 482 26.25 -12.31 -18.20
C THR A 482 25.61 -13.30 -17.24
N GLU A 483 26.09 -13.34 -16.00
CA GLU A 483 25.47 -14.08 -14.91
C GLU A 483 24.01 -13.69 -14.68
N TRP A 484 23.68 -12.40 -14.79
CA TRP A 484 22.33 -11.88 -14.56
C TRP A 484 21.47 -11.79 -15.81
N THR A 485 22.09 -11.75 -16.99
CA THR A 485 21.38 -11.63 -18.26
C THR A 485 21.27 -12.95 -19.02
N GLY A 486 22.05 -13.93 -18.64
CA GLY A 486 22.29 -15.11 -19.43
C GLY A 486 23.13 -14.83 -20.69
N ASP A 487 23.58 -15.89 -21.37
CA ASP A 487 24.25 -15.81 -22.69
C ASP A 487 23.33 -16.46 -23.71
N HIS A 488 22.99 -15.70 -24.74
CA HIS A 488 22.01 -16.06 -25.76
C HIS A 488 22.26 -17.47 -26.31
N GLY A 489 21.40 -18.43 -25.95
CA GLY A 489 21.47 -19.82 -26.40
C GLY A 489 22.48 -20.69 -25.66
N LYS A 490 23.18 -20.18 -24.64
CA LYS A 490 24.20 -20.94 -23.90
C LYS A 490 23.88 -21.11 -22.42
N SER A 491 23.44 -20.05 -21.73
CA SER A 491 23.13 -20.11 -20.30
C SER A 491 21.88 -19.34 -19.93
N CYS A 492 21.13 -19.88 -18.96
CA CYS A 492 20.05 -19.18 -18.30
C CYS A 492 20.60 -18.11 -17.34
N PRO A 493 19.92 -16.98 -17.12
CA PRO A 493 20.25 -16.07 -16.04
C PRO A 493 20.29 -16.77 -14.67
N LYS A 494 21.20 -16.36 -13.80
CA LYS A 494 21.20 -16.76 -12.40
C LYS A 494 19.96 -16.15 -11.73
N PRO A 495 19.13 -16.93 -10.98
CA PRO A 495 18.02 -16.35 -10.26
C PRO A 495 18.53 -15.46 -9.11
N ILE A 496 18.01 -14.25 -9.03
CA ILE A 496 18.32 -13.29 -7.97
C ILE A 496 17.39 -13.57 -6.80
N LYS A 497 17.97 -14.10 -5.72
CA LYS A 497 17.20 -14.47 -4.53
C LYS A 497 16.91 -13.27 -3.65
N ASP A 498 17.89 -12.38 -3.49
CA ASP A 498 17.78 -11.18 -2.68
C ASP A 498 18.04 -9.95 -3.55
N ILE A 499 17.17 -8.94 -3.44
CA ILE A 499 17.32 -7.69 -4.19
C ILE A 499 18.65 -7.00 -3.89
N ASP A 500 19.20 -7.18 -2.70
CA ASP A 500 20.48 -6.59 -2.31
C ASP A 500 21.67 -7.16 -3.11
N GLU A 501 21.51 -8.30 -3.80
CA GLU A 501 22.52 -8.82 -4.72
C GLU A 501 22.80 -7.90 -5.92
N ILE A 502 21.80 -7.08 -6.29
CA ILE A 502 21.87 -6.21 -7.48
C ILE A 502 21.67 -4.72 -7.17
N THR A 503 21.41 -4.36 -5.91
CA THR A 503 21.31 -2.96 -5.50
C THR A 503 22.69 -2.39 -5.18
N GLU A 504 22.93 -1.16 -5.66
CA GLU A 504 24.12 -0.41 -5.33
C GLU A 504 23.89 0.43 -4.06
N ASN A 505 24.95 0.62 -3.28
CA ASN A 505 24.93 1.60 -2.22
C ASN A 505 24.93 3.01 -2.81
N LEU A 506 23.76 3.66 -2.80
CA LEU A 506 23.59 5.00 -3.37
C LEU A 506 24.41 6.08 -2.65
N ASP A 507 24.78 5.86 -1.38
CA ASP A 507 25.59 6.80 -0.62
C ASP A 507 27.06 6.78 -1.06
N GLU A 508 27.51 5.69 -1.65
CA GLU A 508 28.88 5.51 -2.17
C GLU A 508 28.97 5.78 -3.68
N ARG A 509 27.86 5.95 -4.35
CA ARG A 509 27.81 6.12 -5.78
C ARG A 509 28.36 7.49 -6.19
N ILE A 510 29.47 7.49 -6.94
CA ILE A 510 29.95 8.68 -7.63
C ILE A 510 29.10 8.86 -8.89
N LEU A 511 28.18 9.81 -8.83
CA LEU A 511 27.35 10.15 -9.97
C LEU A 511 28.16 11.00 -10.94
N SER A 512 28.56 10.44 -12.07
CA SER A 512 29.20 11.17 -13.17
C SER A 512 28.15 12.00 -13.95
N GLY A 513 27.41 12.86 -13.25
CA GLY A 513 26.53 13.86 -13.86
C GLY A 513 25.10 13.43 -14.17
N PHE A 514 24.74 12.17 -14.03
CA PHE A 514 23.37 11.68 -14.26
C PHE A 514 22.98 10.73 -13.15
N GLY A 515 22.13 11.20 -12.25
CA GLY A 515 21.47 10.41 -11.23
C GLY A 515 20.15 9.88 -11.71
#